data_1533482f199a8786910c2b5bddc0f1c8
#
_entry.id   1533482f199a8786910c2b5bddc0f1c8
#
_cell.length_a   1.000
_cell.length_b   1.000
_cell.length_c   1.000
_cell.angle_alpha   90.00
_cell.angle_beta   90.00
_cell.angle_gamma   90.00
#
_symmetry.space_group_name_H-M   'P 1'
#
loop_
_entity.id
_entity.type
_entity.pdbx_description
1 polymer ?
#
loop_
_entity_poly.entity_id
_entity_poly.type
_entity_poly.pdbx_seq_one_letter_code
_entity_poly.pdbx_strand_id
1 'polypeptide(L)'
;MAEWRRGAPRVLVVEDSETIREMVGEALIDAGYHTDVRCDGAALEDALEGLRPDLVVLDVMLPGRDGFALIDVIREWCDIGIVMITARDALHDRVRGLDGGADDYVVKPFELAELVSRVGAVLRRRGRLPRALQVGDLVLDAESGVAARAGHALGLTATELRLLHFLVEQRGRIVSATQILNAVWGYDAYDPNLVQVHVSGLRRKLEAHGPRILHTVRGIGYRLQAPRS
;
A
#
# COMPACT_ATOMS: atom_id res chain seq x y z
N MET A 1 9.16 -21.07 3.98
CA MET A 1 8.43 -20.47 5.10
C MET A 1 8.95 -19.05 5.26
N ALA A 2 8.14 -18.05 4.96
CA ALA A 2 8.55 -16.64 5.10
C ALA A 2 8.68 -16.33 6.61
N GLU A 3 9.86 -15.90 7.05
CA GLU A 3 10.04 -15.32 8.40
C GLU A 3 9.27 -14.01 8.46
N TRP A 4 8.08 -14.04 9.07
CA TRP A 4 7.25 -12.88 9.30
C TRP A 4 8.00 -11.89 10.20
N ARG A 5 8.23 -10.69 9.69
CA ARG A 5 8.84 -9.61 10.47
C ARG A 5 7.94 -9.34 11.69
N ARG A 6 8.47 -9.45 12.90
CA ARG A 6 7.76 -9.08 14.12
C ARG A 6 7.28 -7.63 13.96
N GLY A 7 5.94 -7.45 13.96
CA GLY A 7 5.31 -6.14 13.83
C GLY A 7 4.75 -5.80 12.44
N ALA A 8 4.73 -6.74 11.47
CA ALA A 8 3.99 -6.53 10.22
C ALA A 8 2.48 -6.49 10.51
N PRO A 9 1.72 -5.51 9.94
CA PRO A 9 0.28 -5.46 10.09
C PRO A 9 -0.39 -6.73 9.56
N ARG A 10 -1.45 -7.15 10.25
CA ARG A 10 -2.25 -8.32 9.89
C ARG A 10 -3.48 -7.89 9.13
N VAL A 11 -3.66 -8.45 7.94
CA VAL A 11 -4.78 -8.16 7.06
C VAL A 11 -5.60 -9.43 6.84
N LEU A 12 -6.90 -9.37 7.10
CA LEU A 12 -7.85 -10.41 6.76
C LEU A 12 -8.53 -10.04 5.44
N VAL A 13 -8.59 -10.97 4.49
CA VAL A 13 -9.32 -10.82 3.23
C VAL A 13 -10.52 -11.73 3.25
N VAL A 14 -11.72 -11.20 2.98
CA VAL A 14 -12.97 -11.93 2.86
C VAL A 14 -13.54 -11.67 1.46
N GLU A 15 -13.43 -12.67 0.57
CA GLU A 15 -13.79 -12.59 -0.85
C GLU A 15 -14.21 -13.98 -1.33
N ASP A 16 -15.38 -14.12 -1.94
CA ASP A 16 -15.91 -15.43 -2.39
C ASP A 16 -15.22 -15.94 -3.67
N SER A 17 -14.86 -15.05 -4.59
CA SER A 17 -14.11 -15.42 -5.80
C SER A 17 -12.71 -15.91 -5.46
N GLU A 18 -12.43 -17.18 -5.71
CA GLU A 18 -11.12 -17.82 -5.46
C GLU A 18 -9.99 -17.05 -6.14
N THR A 19 -10.18 -16.70 -7.43
CA THR A 19 -9.18 -15.98 -8.22
C THR A 19 -8.87 -14.61 -7.62
N ILE A 20 -9.88 -13.82 -7.24
CA ILE A 20 -9.67 -12.48 -6.66
C ILE A 20 -9.04 -12.63 -5.28
N ARG A 21 -9.51 -13.57 -4.47
CA ARG A 21 -9.02 -13.83 -3.12
C ARG A 21 -7.52 -14.19 -3.10
N GLU A 22 -7.10 -15.08 -4.01
CA GLU A 22 -5.69 -15.46 -4.16
C GLU A 22 -4.83 -14.28 -4.63
N MET A 23 -5.24 -13.59 -5.70
CA MET A 23 -4.51 -12.43 -6.23
C MET A 23 -4.35 -11.32 -5.20
N VAL A 24 -5.41 -11.01 -4.45
CA VAL A 24 -5.37 -10.00 -3.38
C VAL A 24 -4.48 -10.47 -2.23
N GLY A 25 -4.61 -11.74 -1.83
CA GLY A 25 -3.78 -12.31 -0.77
C GLY A 25 -2.29 -12.25 -1.09
N GLU A 26 -1.90 -12.68 -2.29
CA GLU A 26 -0.50 -12.63 -2.77
C GLU A 26 0.03 -11.19 -2.84
N ALA A 27 -0.75 -10.27 -3.41
CA ALA A 27 -0.34 -8.87 -3.51
C ALA A 27 -0.09 -8.22 -2.14
N LEU A 28 -0.92 -8.54 -1.15
CA LEU A 28 -0.75 -8.05 0.23
C LEU A 28 0.46 -8.69 0.91
N ILE A 29 0.71 -9.99 0.70
CA ILE A 29 1.91 -10.68 1.19
C ILE A 29 3.17 -10.06 0.58
N ASP A 30 3.19 -9.81 -0.72
CA ASP A 30 4.31 -9.16 -1.42
C ASP A 30 4.55 -7.74 -0.93
N ALA A 31 3.49 -7.03 -0.54
CA ALA A 31 3.57 -5.72 0.10
C ALA A 31 4.10 -5.77 1.56
N GLY A 32 4.29 -6.97 2.12
CA GLY A 32 4.88 -7.20 3.43
C GLY A 32 3.88 -7.30 4.58
N TYR A 33 2.60 -7.51 4.30
CA TYR A 33 1.56 -7.75 5.30
C TYR A 33 1.48 -9.23 5.68
N HIS A 34 1.04 -9.50 6.91
CA HIS A 34 0.62 -10.85 7.30
C HIS A 34 -0.84 -11.02 6.89
N THR A 35 -1.10 -11.85 5.88
CA THR A 35 -2.41 -11.96 5.25
C THR A 35 -3.02 -13.33 5.53
N ASP A 36 -4.26 -13.36 5.97
CA ASP A 36 -5.14 -14.53 6.01
C ASP A 36 -6.34 -14.29 5.10
N VAL A 37 -6.90 -15.35 4.51
CA VAL A 37 -7.97 -15.25 3.54
C VAL A 37 -9.15 -16.15 3.92
N ARG A 38 -10.38 -15.68 3.65
CA ARG A 38 -11.64 -16.41 3.85
C ARG A 38 -12.50 -16.29 2.61
N CYS A 39 -13.23 -17.35 2.29
CA CYS A 39 -14.13 -17.39 1.13
C CYS A 39 -15.55 -16.87 1.44
N ASP A 40 -15.88 -16.69 2.72
CA ASP A 40 -17.20 -16.22 3.15
C ASP A 40 -17.12 -15.53 4.52
N GLY A 41 -18.25 -14.98 4.95
CA GLY A 41 -18.39 -14.34 6.25
C GLY A 41 -18.87 -15.28 7.39
N ALA A 42 -18.95 -16.60 7.15
CA ALA A 42 -19.60 -17.52 8.10
C ALA A 42 -18.83 -17.69 9.42
N ALA A 43 -17.50 -17.62 9.38
CA ALA A 43 -16.63 -17.72 10.54
C ALA A 43 -15.81 -16.44 10.75
N LEU A 44 -16.40 -15.29 10.46
CA LEU A 44 -15.68 -14.00 10.57
C LEU A 44 -15.25 -13.74 12.01
N GLU A 45 -16.14 -13.98 12.97
CA GLU A 45 -15.90 -13.76 14.40
C GLU A 45 -14.71 -14.60 14.89
N ASP A 46 -14.66 -15.88 14.53
CA ASP A 46 -13.53 -16.77 14.85
C ASP A 46 -12.22 -16.29 14.20
N ALA A 47 -12.30 -15.79 12.97
CA ALA A 47 -11.14 -15.25 12.28
C ALA A 47 -10.65 -13.93 12.92
N LEU A 48 -11.55 -13.06 13.37
CA LEU A 48 -11.22 -11.84 14.11
C LEU A 48 -10.53 -12.16 15.44
N GLU A 49 -11.04 -13.14 16.17
CA GLU A 49 -10.46 -13.57 17.45
C GLU A 49 -9.09 -14.24 17.27
N GLY A 50 -8.97 -15.15 16.31
CA GLY A 50 -7.75 -15.92 16.08
C GLY A 50 -6.61 -15.11 15.46
N LEU A 51 -6.89 -14.35 14.42
CA LEU A 51 -5.89 -13.54 13.72
C LEU A 51 -5.63 -12.22 14.42
N ARG A 52 -6.65 -11.62 15.03
CA ARG A 52 -6.62 -10.22 15.54
C ARG A 52 -6.09 -9.27 14.47
N PRO A 53 -6.78 -9.12 13.34
CA PRO A 53 -6.28 -8.33 12.22
C PRO A 53 -6.21 -6.84 12.59
N ASP A 54 -5.34 -6.11 11.91
CA ASP A 54 -5.26 -4.65 11.97
C ASP A 54 -6.18 -3.99 10.93
N LEU A 55 -6.57 -4.79 9.89
CA LEU A 55 -7.45 -4.38 8.81
C LEU A 55 -8.15 -5.58 8.18
N VAL A 56 -9.40 -5.38 7.76
CA VAL A 56 -10.17 -6.33 6.93
C VAL A 56 -10.37 -5.72 5.54
N VAL A 57 -10.06 -6.49 4.50
CA VAL A 57 -10.52 -6.27 3.13
C VAL A 57 -11.76 -7.12 2.93
N LEU A 58 -12.90 -6.50 2.65
CA LEU A 58 -14.22 -7.15 2.68
C LEU A 58 -14.96 -6.94 1.36
N ASP A 59 -15.31 -8.03 0.67
CA ASP A 59 -16.28 -7.94 -0.43
C ASP A 59 -17.68 -7.66 0.14
N VAL A 60 -18.38 -6.75 -0.51
CA VAL A 60 -19.78 -6.43 -0.20
C VAL A 60 -20.72 -7.57 -0.63
N MET A 61 -20.40 -8.22 -1.74
CA MET A 61 -21.27 -9.21 -2.39
C MET A 61 -20.91 -10.66 -2.00
N LEU A 62 -20.91 -10.95 -0.69
CA LEU A 62 -20.62 -12.29 -0.20
C LEU A 62 -21.89 -13.18 -0.20
N PRO A 63 -21.77 -14.47 -0.53
CA PRO A 63 -22.89 -15.40 -0.40
C PRO A 63 -23.30 -15.60 1.07
N GLY A 64 -24.59 -15.54 1.33
CA GLY A 64 -25.19 -15.87 2.63
C GLY A 64 -25.19 -14.77 3.69
N ARG A 65 -24.25 -13.82 3.67
CA ARG A 65 -24.23 -12.65 4.57
C ARG A 65 -23.98 -11.36 3.77
N ASP A 66 -24.79 -10.34 4.00
CA ASP A 66 -24.56 -9.00 3.45
C ASP A 66 -23.25 -8.42 4.02
N GLY A 67 -22.34 -8.01 3.14
CA GLY A 67 -21.08 -7.39 3.56
C GLY A 67 -21.25 -6.16 4.47
N PHE A 68 -22.37 -5.44 4.35
CA PHE A 68 -22.68 -4.33 5.25
C PHE A 68 -23.00 -4.83 6.66
N ALA A 69 -23.75 -5.92 6.81
CA ALA A 69 -24.00 -6.54 8.12
C ALA A 69 -22.69 -7.04 8.77
N LEU A 70 -21.69 -7.44 7.97
CA LEU A 70 -20.38 -7.83 8.47
C LEU A 70 -19.57 -6.63 8.98
N ILE A 71 -19.78 -5.42 8.45
CA ILE A 71 -19.16 -4.20 9.00
C ILE A 71 -19.64 -3.96 10.42
N ASP A 72 -20.95 -4.10 10.67
CA ASP A 72 -21.51 -3.93 12.01
C ASP A 72 -20.90 -4.95 12.98
N VAL A 73 -20.79 -6.20 12.57
CA VAL A 73 -20.12 -7.24 13.37
C VAL A 73 -18.67 -6.87 13.67
N ILE A 74 -17.89 -6.42 12.66
CA ILE A 74 -16.50 -6.02 12.89
C ILE A 74 -16.43 -4.85 13.87
N ARG A 75 -17.32 -3.86 13.76
CA ARG A 75 -17.34 -2.67 14.61
C ARG A 75 -17.74 -2.98 16.05
N GLU A 76 -18.62 -3.96 16.26
CA GLU A 76 -18.95 -4.46 17.60
C GLU A 76 -17.77 -5.16 18.28
N TRP A 77 -16.95 -5.88 17.50
CA TRP A 77 -15.81 -6.63 18.01
C TRP A 77 -14.55 -5.78 18.23
N CYS A 78 -14.24 -4.88 17.33
CA CYS A 78 -12.97 -4.15 17.38
C CYS A 78 -12.93 -2.89 16.49
N ASP A 79 -12.07 -1.95 16.87
CA ASP A 79 -11.77 -0.76 16.08
C ASP A 79 -10.57 -1.00 15.16
N ILE A 80 -10.79 -1.72 14.05
CA ILE A 80 -9.79 -2.02 13.02
C ILE A 80 -10.12 -1.34 11.69
N GLY A 81 -9.15 -1.31 10.76
CA GLY A 81 -9.39 -0.80 9.41
C GLY A 81 -10.36 -1.69 8.61
N ILE A 82 -11.24 -1.09 7.81
CA ILE A 82 -12.09 -1.79 6.85
C ILE A 82 -11.96 -1.13 5.48
N VAL A 83 -11.50 -1.91 4.50
CA VAL A 83 -11.50 -1.54 3.08
C VAL A 83 -12.49 -2.43 2.36
N MET A 84 -13.52 -1.84 1.75
CA MET A 84 -14.55 -2.59 1.02
C MET A 84 -14.14 -2.82 -0.43
N ILE A 85 -14.46 -3.99 -0.97
CA ILE A 85 -14.44 -4.27 -2.40
C ILE A 85 -15.91 -4.31 -2.88
N THR A 86 -16.26 -3.54 -3.91
CA THR A 86 -17.65 -3.42 -4.37
C THR A 86 -17.76 -3.41 -5.90
N ALA A 87 -18.93 -3.76 -6.45
CA ALA A 87 -19.21 -3.65 -7.87
C ALA A 87 -19.51 -2.18 -8.28
N ARG A 88 -19.34 -1.87 -9.57
CA ARG A 88 -19.40 -0.51 -10.16
C ARG A 88 -20.71 0.26 -9.97
N ASP A 89 -21.83 -0.43 -9.79
CA ASP A 89 -23.17 0.19 -9.78
C ASP A 89 -23.62 0.70 -8.40
N ALA A 90 -22.77 0.66 -7.43
CA ALA A 90 -23.07 0.88 -6.03
C ALA A 90 -22.69 2.27 -5.51
N LEU A 91 -23.11 3.37 -6.18
CA LEU A 91 -22.98 4.70 -5.58
C LEU A 91 -23.71 4.75 -4.23
N HIS A 92 -24.88 4.09 -4.11
CA HIS A 92 -25.62 3.91 -2.87
C HIS A 92 -24.85 3.06 -1.85
N ASP A 93 -24.18 2.01 -2.31
CA ASP A 93 -23.40 1.11 -1.43
C ASP A 93 -22.16 1.80 -0.88
N ARG A 94 -21.55 2.72 -1.65
CA ARG A 94 -20.39 3.51 -1.21
C ARG A 94 -20.75 4.47 -0.08
N VAL A 95 -21.87 5.18 -0.22
CA VAL A 95 -22.37 6.08 0.84
C VAL A 95 -22.77 5.26 2.07
N ARG A 96 -23.53 4.18 1.86
CA ARG A 96 -23.96 3.29 2.93
C ARG A 96 -22.80 2.63 3.67
N GLY A 97 -21.74 2.22 2.95
CA GLY A 97 -20.56 1.60 3.57
C GLY A 97 -19.72 2.56 4.39
N LEU A 98 -19.53 3.79 3.89
CA LEU A 98 -18.81 4.84 4.63
C LEU A 98 -19.63 5.30 5.85
N ASP A 99 -20.94 5.48 5.71
CA ASP A 99 -21.85 5.79 6.82
C ASP A 99 -21.94 4.62 7.83
N GLY A 100 -21.80 3.35 7.34
CA GLY A 100 -21.73 2.13 8.14
C GLY A 100 -20.37 1.88 8.80
N GLY A 101 -19.38 2.76 8.57
CA GLY A 101 -18.10 2.71 9.28
C GLY A 101 -16.94 2.08 8.51
N ALA A 102 -17.05 1.83 7.20
CA ALA A 102 -15.88 1.49 6.39
C ALA A 102 -14.92 2.68 6.27
N ASP A 103 -13.61 2.41 6.20
CA ASP A 103 -12.57 3.46 6.11
C ASP A 103 -12.26 3.87 4.68
N ASP A 104 -12.44 2.96 3.73
CA ASP A 104 -12.22 3.17 2.29
C ASP A 104 -12.91 2.07 1.47
N TYR A 105 -12.95 2.24 0.14
CA TYR A 105 -13.51 1.25 -0.77
C TYR A 105 -12.73 1.21 -2.09
N VAL A 106 -12.82 0.05 -2.78
CA VAL A 106 -12.27 -0.19 -4.11
C VAL A 106 -13.36 -0.76 -5.01
N VAL A 107 -13.46 -0.28 -6.23
CA VAL A 107 -14.52 -0.68 -7.18
C VAL A 107 -14.00 -1.72 -8.16
N LYS A 108 -14.68 -2.86 -8.29
CA LYS A 108 -14.40 -3.90 -9.30
C LYS A 108 -14.77 -3.41 -10.71
N PRO A 109 -13.92 -3.60 -11.75
CA PRO A 109 -12.56 -4.14 -11.69
C PRO A 109 -11.56 -3.11 -11.15
N PHE A 110 -10.54 -3.57 -10.42
CA PHE A 110 -9.51 -2.72 -9.82
C PHE A 110 -8.10 -3.25 -10.12
N GLU A 111 -7.13 -2.37 -10.03
CA GLU A 111 -5.72 -2.73 -10.05
C GLU A 111 -5.26 -3.14 -8.64
N LEU A 112 -4.51 -4.24 -8.51
CA LEU A 112 -3.99 -4.70 -7.22
C LEU A 112 -3.15 -3.64 -6.50
N ALA A 113 -2.39 -2.84 -7.27
CA ALA A 113 -1.61 -1.73 -6.73
C ALA A 113 -2.49 -0.65 -6.08
N GLU A 114 -3.70 -0.39 -6.61
CA GLU A 114 -4.66 0.52 -6.00
C GLU A 114 -5.14 -0.01 -4.66
N LEU A 115 -5.56 -1.28 -4.59
CA LEU A 115 -6.01 -1.91 -3.35
C LEU A 115 -4.92 -1.88 -2.27
N VAL A 116 -3.68 -2.29 -2.61
CA VAL A 116 -2.54 -2.28 -1.68
C VAL A 116 -2.26 -0.87 -1.17
N SER A 117 -2.33 0.14 -2.04
CA SER A 117 -2.14 1.54 -1.67
C SER A 117 -3.20 2.03 -0.66
N ARG A 118 -4.48 1.70 -0.87
CA ARG A 118 -5.58 2.06 0.02
C ARG A 118 -5.49 1.34 1.37
N VAL A 119 -5.18 0.04 1.38
CA VAL A 119 -4.89 -0.71 2.61
C VAL A 119 -3.78 -0.04 3.41
N GLY A 120 -2.68 0.34 2.76
CA GLY A 120 -1.59 1.06 3.40
C GLY A 120 -2.00 2.42 3.96
N ALA A 121 -2.84 3.18 3.25
CA ALA A 121 -3.35 4.47 3.71
C ALA A 121 -4.23 4.33 4.95
N VAL A 122 -5.16 3.35 4.96
CA VAL A 122 -6.00 3.06 6.13
C VAL A 122 -5.16 2.66 7.33
N LEU A 123 -4.20 1.74 7.16
CA LEU A 123 -3.30 1.30 8.24
C LEU A 123 -2.46 2.45 8.81
N ARG A 124 -1.99 3.39 7.97
CA ARG A 124 -1.28 4.59 8.43
C ARG A 124 -2.18 5.52 9.23
N ARG A 125 -3.39 5.83 8.74
CA ARG A 125 -4.37 6.67 9.46
C ARG A 125 -4.71 6.09 10.84
N ARG A 126 -4.78 4.76 10.94
CA ARG A 126 -5.06 4.04 12.20
C ARG A 126 -3.82 3.78 13.06
N GLY A 127 -2.65 4.31 12.68
CA GLY A 127 -1.40 4.20 13.45
C GLY A 127 -0.79 2.79 13.47
N ARG A 128 -1.23 1.90 12.58
CA ARG A 128 -0.70 0.53 12.44
C ARG A 128 0.51 0.45 11.52
N LEU A 129 0.74 1.49 10.72
CA LEU A 129 1.96 1.72 9.96
C LEU A 129 2.54 3.09 10.31
N PRO A 130 3.86 3.25 10.24
CA PRO A 130 4.47 4.57 10.37
C PRO A 130 3.87 5.54 9.35
N ARG A 131 3.44 6.72 9.79
CA ARG A 131 2.97 7.78 8.89
C ARG A 131 4.05 8.22 7.92
N ALA A 132 5.28 8.27 8.41
CA ALA A 132 6.44 8.64 7.63
C ALA A 132 7.30 7.41 7.31
N LEU A 133 7.62 7.23 6.03
CA LEU A 133 8.60 6.27 5.57
C LEU A 133 9.99 6.88 5.76
N GLN A 134 10.93 6.11 6.33
CA GLN A 134 12.27 6.61 6.63
C GLN A 134 13.37 5.75 5.99
N VAL A 135 14.37 6.41 5.40
CA VAL A 135 15.59 5.78 4.88
C VAL A 135 16.79 6.64 5.29
N GLY A 136 17.46 6.27 6.39
CA GLY A 136 18.49 7.09 7.01
C GLY A 136 17.90 8.41 7.52
N ASP A 137 18.43 9.52 7.02
CA ASP A 137 18.00 10.90 7.31
C ASP A 137 16.87 11.41 6.39
N LEU A 138 16.44 10.60 5.43
CA LEU A 138 15.30 10.90 4.56
C LEU A 138 13.99 10.46 5.25
N VAL A 139 13.04 11.37 5.35
CA VAL A 139 11.68 11.15 5.86
C VAL A 139 10.70 11.52 4.76
N LEU A 140 9.76 10.62 4.47
CA LEU A 140 8.69 10.83 3.50
C LEU A 140 7.35 10.56 4.18
N ASP A 141 6.55 11.58 4.34
CA ASP A 141 5.16 11.46 4.74
C ASP A 141 4.30 11.27 3.48
N ALA A 142 3.81 10.06 3.29
CA ALA A 142 3.05 9.69 2.10
C ALA A 142 1.64 10.32 2.06
N GLU A 143 1.09 10.74 3.21
CA GLU A 143 -0.25 11.32 3.32
C GLU A 143 -0.24 12.82 3.02
N SER A 144 0.71 13.54 3.60
CA SER A 144 0.88 14.98 3.35
C SER A 144 1.64 15.28 2.06
N GLY A 145 2.30 14.27 1.45
CA GLY A 145 3.16 14.46 0.28
C GLY A 145 4.43 15.24 0.59
N VAL A 146 4.82 15.35 1.86
CA VAL A 146 6.01 16.07 2.29
C VAL A 146 7.19 15.13 2.41
N ALA A 147 8.28 15.46 1.73
CA ALA A 147 9.55 14.79 1.88
C ALA A 147 10.57 15.75 2.50
N ALA A 148 11.34 15.25 3.47
CA ALA A 148 12.41 16.00 4.10
C ALA A 148 13.68 15.15 4.20
N ARG A 149 14.84 15.77 4.10
CA ARG A 149 16.13 15.14 4.31
C ARG A 149 16.99 15.95 5.27
N ALA A 150 17.56 15.29 6.28
CA ALA A 150 18.31 15.94 7.36
C ALA A 150 17.54 17.15 7.94
N GLY A 151 16.21 17.05 8.07
CA GLY A 151 15.33 18.12 8.54
C GLY A 151 14.96 19.19 7.52
N HIS A 152 15.52 19.17 6.30
CA HIS A 152 15.24 20.14 5.25
C HIS A 152 14.16 19.62 4.28
N ALA A 153 13.08 20.39 4.08
CA ALA A 153 12.04 20.03 3.12
C ALA A 153 12.58 19.97 1.69
N LEU A 154 12.22 18.91 0.97
CA LEU A 154 12.59 18.71 -0.43
C LEU A 154 11.48 19.29 -1.32
N GLY A 155 11.81 20.29 -2.15
CA GLY A 155 10.87 20.85 -3.13
C GLY A 155 10.70 19.91 -4.32
N LEU A 156 9.96 18.81 -4.13
CA LEU A 156 9.72 17.79 -5.15
C LEU A 156 8.53 18.16 -6.04
N THR A 157 8.63 17.86 -7.33
CA THR A 157 7.46 17.84 -8.22
C THR A 157 6.60 16.60 -7.92
N ALA A 158 5.34 16.59 -8.37
CA ALA A 158 4.44 15.44 -8.17
C ALA A 158 5.03 14.13 -8.71
N THR A 159 5.74 14.17 -9.83
CA THR A 159 6.40 12.99 -10.42
C THR A 159 7.61 12.54 -9.60
N GLU A 160 8.45 13.48 -9.14
CA GLU A 160 9.59 13.18 -8.27
C GLU A 160 9.13 12.61 -6.92
N LEU A 161 8.00 13.08 -6.39
CA LEU A 161 7.41 12.58 -5.17
C LEU A 161 6.92 11.13 -5.34
N ARG A 162 6.19 10.82 -6.43
CA ARG A 162 5.78 9.44 -6.75
C ARG A 162 6.97 8.51 -6.94
N LEU A 163 8.01 8.98 -7.65
CA LEU A 163 9.25 8.23 -7.82
C LEU A 163 9.94 7.97 -6.48
N LEU A 164 10.05 8.98 -5.63
CA LEU A 164 10.64 8.83 -4.30
C LEU A 164 9.84 7.86 -3.44
N HIS A 165 8.51 7.96 -3.44
CA HIS A 165 7.63 7.08 -2.69
C HIS A 165 7.85 5.62 -3.10
N PHE A 166 7.80 5.32 -4.39
CA PHE A 166 8.07 3.98 -4.91
C PHE A 166 9.45 3.46 -4.48
N LEU A 167 10.50 4.28 -4.63
CA LEU A 167 11.86 3.89 -4.25
C LEU A 167 12.01 3.65 -2.74
N VAL A 168 11.32 4.42 -1.91
CA VAL A 168 11.33 4.25 -0.45
C VAL A 168 10.60 2.98 -0.03
N GLU A 169 9.49 2.62 -0.68
CA GLU A 169 8.79 1.35 -0.45
C GLU A 169 9.67 0.15 -0.80
N GLN A 170 10.46 0.26 -1.89
CA GLN A 170 11.41 -0.76 -2.34
C GLN A 170 12.80 -0.65 -1.67
N ARG A 171 12.90 0.05 -0.55
CA ARG A 171 14.16 0.35 0.14
C ARG A 171 15.10 -0.85 0.25
N GLY A 172 16.34 -0.64 -0.15
CA GLY A 172 17.39 -1.66 -0.14
C GLY A 172 17.34 -2.64 -1.32
N ARG A 173 16.21 -2.74 -2.06
CA ARG A 173 16.09 -3.55 -3.27
C ARG A 173 16.56 -2.76 -4.49
N ILE A 174 17.03 -3.48 -5.50
CA ILE A 174 17.33 -2.91 -6.82
C ILE A 174 16.05 -3.02 -7.64
N VAL A 175 15.62 -1.89 -8.21
CA VAL A 175 14.46 -1.81 -9.10
C VAL A 175 14.92 -1.42 -10.50
N SER A 176 14.40 -2.10 -11.52
CA SER A 176 14.73 -1.81 -12.92
C SER A 176 14.06 -0.52 -13.39
N ALA A 177 14.58 0.07 -14.47
CA ALA A 177 13.95 1.23 -15.11
C ALA A 177 12.51 0.94 -15.55
N THR A 178 12.24 -0.28 -16.05
CA THR A 178 10.90 -0.72 -16.45
C THR A 178 9.94 -0.78 -15.25
N GLN A 179 10.37 -1.32 -14.11
CA GLN A 179 9.55 -1.34 -12.89
C GLN A 179 9.23 0.07 -12.41
N ILE A 180 10.20 0.98 -12.44
CA ILE A 180 9.98 2.40 -12.10
C ILE A 180 9.01 3.05 -13.09
N LEU A 181 9.20 2.82 -14.39
CA LEU A 181 8.35 3.38 -15.44
C LEU A 181 6.88 2.99 -15.24
N ASN A 182 6.64 1.69 -15.03
CA ASN A 182 5.30 1.16 -14.80
C ASN A 182 4.67 1.72 -13.52
N ALA A 183 5.42 1.76 -12.42
CA ALA A 183 4.91 2.22 -11.13
C ALA A 183 4.60 3.71 -11.09
N VAL A 184 5.35 4.55 -11.81
CA VAL A 184 5.24 6.02 -11.73
C VAL A 184 4.41 6.61 -12.85
N TRP A 185 4.44 6.01 -14.07
CA TRP A 185 3.77 6.55 -15.26
C TRP A 185 2.70 5.63 -15.86
N GLY A 186 2.62 4.36 -15.44
CA GLY A 186 1.72 3.36 -16.01
C GLY A 186 2.30 2.67 -17.25
N TYR A 187 1.55 1.69 -17.79
CA TYR A 187 2.01 0.85 -18.90
C TYR A 187 2.17 1.57 -20.25
N ASP A 188 1.60 2.78 -20.40
CA ASP A 188 1.59 3.53 -21.67
C ASP A 188 2.84 4.38 -21.89
N ALA A 189 3.77 4.47 -20.94
CA ALA A 189 4.97 5.29 -21.05
C ALA A 189 6.16 4.45 -21.54
N TYR A 190 6.59 4.70 -22.80
CA TYR A 190 7.61 3.88 -23.49
C TYR A 190 9.03 4.48 -23.51
N ASP A 191 9.32 5.61 -22.85
CA ASP A 191 10.63 6.24 -22.91
C ASP A 191 11.50 5.93 -21.66
N PRO A 192 12.52 5.05 -21.78
CA PRO A 192 13.47 4.77 -20.69
C PRO A 192 14.27 5.99 -20.23
N ASN A 193 14.43 7.00 -21.11
CA ASN A 193 15.13 8.24 -20.77
C ASN A 193 14.35 9.06 -19.73
N LEU A 194 13.02 8.92 -19.70
CA LEU A 194 12.15 9.59 -18.74
C LEU A 194 12.55 9.25 -17.29
N VAL A 195 12.80 7.98 -17.02
CA VAL A 195 13.25 7.52 -15.69
C VAL A 195 14.59 8.15 -15.35
N GLN A 196 15.55 8.17 -16.29
CA GLN A 196 16.89 8.72 -16.06
C GLN A 196 16.84 10.22 -15.74
N VAL A 197 16.02 10.99 -16.44
CA VAL A 197 15.85 12.45 -16.23
C VAL A 197 15.32 12.70 -14.81
N HIS A 198 14.23 12.02 -14.43
CA HIS A 198 13.61 12.20 -13.10
C HIS A 198 14.48 11.69 -11.97
N VAL A 199 15.16 10.55 -12.14
CA VAL A 199 16.16 10.05 -11.17
C VAL A 199 17.28 11.05 -10.97
N SER A 200 17.77 11.70 -12.06
CA SER A 200 18.83 12.70 -11.98
C SER A 200 18.37 13.95 -11.25
N GLY A 201 17.14 14.43 -11.52
CA GLY A 201 16.53 15.56 -10.83
C GLY A 201 16.33 15.28 -9.34
N LEU A 202 15.75 14.15 -9.01
CA LEU A 202 15.52 13.70 -7.63
C LEU A 202 16.86 13.54 -6.88
N ARG A 203 17.85 12.91 -7.50
CA ARG A 203 19.18 12.73 -6.92
C ARG A 203 19.81 14.06 -6.55
N ARG A 204 19.78 15.06 -7.44
CA ARG A 204 20.34 16.40 -7.16
C ARG A 204 19.68 17.03 -5.93
N LYS A 205 18.36 16.91 -5.78
CA LYS A 205 17.63 17.45 -4.62
C LYS A 205 17.96 16.69 -3.33
N LEU A 206 18.10 15.38 -3.41
CA LEU A 206 18.53 14.57 -2.28
C LEU A 206 19.96 14.90 -1.87
N GLU A 207 20.90 15.00 -2.80
CA GLU A 207 22.33 15.25 -2.50
C GLU A 207 22.62 16.68 -2.03
N ALA A 208 21.69 17.62 -2.21
CA ALA A 208 21.80 18.96 -1.64
C ALA A 208 21.81 18.98 -0.11
N HIS A 209 21.30 17.92 0.53
CA HIS A 209 21.11 17.86 1.98
C HIS A 209 21.80 16.64 2.63
N GLY A 210 22.76 16.02 1.95
CA GLY A 210 23.52 14.92 2.53
C GLY A 210 24.16 13.98 1.51
N PRO A 211 24.82 12.92 1.95
CA PRO A 211 25.53 11.98 1.07
C PRO A 211 24.55 11.21 0.17
N ARG A 212 25.08 10.64 -0.92
CA ARG A 212 24.27 9.89 -1.89
C ARG A 212 23.55 8.70 -1.26
N ILE A 213 22.23 8.64 -1.44
CA ILE A 213 21.39 7.52 -1.02
C ILE A 213 20.67 6.87 -2.21
N LEU A 214 20.57 7.54 -3.37
CA LEU A 214 19.97 7.00 -4.59
C LEU A 214 21.10 6.59 -5.57
N HIS A 215 21.33 5.28 -5.66
CA HIS A 215 22.43 4.68 -6.41
C HIS A 215 21.94 4.10 -7.73
N THR A 216 22.78 4.21 -8.77
CA THR A 216 22.61 3.47 -10.03
C THR A 216 23.40 2.17 -9.94
N VAL A 217 22.74 1.04 -10.18
CA VAL A 217 23.37 -0.26 -10.34
C VAL A 217 23.48 -0.52 -11.84
N ARG A 218 24.70 -0.37 -12.38
CA ARG A 218 24.96 -0.44 -13.82
C ARG A 218 24.39 -1.71 -14.44
N GLY A 219 23.65 -1.57 -15.54
CA GLY A 219 23.03 -2.68 -16.28
C GLY A 219 21.80 -3.29 -15.61
N ILE A 220 21.41 -2.88 -14.38
CA ILE A 220 20.29 -3.48 -13.64
C ILE A 220 19.20 -2.45 -13.32
N GLY A 221 19.57 -1.29 -12.72
CA GLY A 221 18.57 -0.29 -12.33
C GLY A 221 19.04 0.64 -11.21
N TYR A 222 18.15 0.90 -10.26
CA TYR A 222 18.36 1.89 -9.19
C TYR A 222 18.06 1.29 -7.83
N ARG A 223 18.71 1.82 -6.79
CA ARG A 223 18.53 1.41 -5.40
C ARG A 223 18.58 2.61 -4.48
N LEU A 224 17.58 2.74 -3.62
CA LEU A 224 17.57 3.70 -2.52
C LEU A 224 18.05 3.00 -1.23
N GLN A 225 19.12 3.50 -0.65
CA GLN A 225 19.74 2.90 0.53
C GLN A 225 20.35 3.99 1.43
N ALA A 226 20.14 3.89 2.75
CA ALA A 226 20.83 4.74 3.70
C ALA A 226 22.37 4.64 3.56
N PRO A 227 23.13 5.70 3.85
CA PRO A 227 24.58 5.62 3.91
C PRO A 227 24.98 4.51 4.90
N ARG A 228 26.01 3.76 4.57
CA ARG A 228 26.62 2.85 5.55
C ARG A 228 27.35 3.70 6.61
N SER A 229 27.00 3.50 7.85
CA SER A 229 27.74 4.04 9.01
C SER A 229 29.14 3.49 9.02
#